data_5f52b1867e705d19cec30d06be1bbfe8
#
_entry.id   5f52b1867e705d19cec30d06be1bbfe8
#
_cell.length_a   1.000
_cell.length_b   1.000
_cell.length_c   1.000
_cell.angle_alpha   90.00
_cell.angle_beta   90.00
_cell.angle_gamma   90.00
#
_symmetry.space_group_name_H-M   'P 1'
#
loop_
_entity.id
_entity.type
_entity.pdbx_description
1 polymer ?
#
loop_
_entity_poly.entity_id
_entity_poly.type
_entity_poly.pdbx_seq_one_letter_code
_entity_poly.pdbx_strand_id
1 'polypeptide(L)'
;WRIEVKNMPELTAPSTYWKTRQPGKYYTQDELSALDVYCSTLNMRVVPEVDMPGHSAYFEKATGLKLQTPEGMEALQKALDEVIPLFKDSLFHIGSDEVRFEMDDFMPEMIKYIRSKGKEVVTWYPGYSPDKKAVRMCWGENEAGHILDKSAQYIDSNGFYMDYMDSQGGLLQTFFQQPCEVPAGNENALG
;
A
#
# COMPACT_ATOMS: atom_id res chain seq x y z
N TRP A 1 1.33 -12.12 1.67
CA TRP A 1 -0.09 -11.78 1.77
C TRP A 1 -0.60 -12.01 3.20
N ARG A 2 -1.38 -11.08 3.75
CA ARG A 2 -1.84 -11.13 5.14
C ARG A 2 -3.32 -10.80 5.33
N ILE A 3 -4.07 -10.72 4.25
CA ILE A 3 -5.49 -10.39 4.24
C ILE A 3 -6.27 -11.63 3.80
N GLU A 4 -7.31 -12.01 4.54
CA GLU A 4 -8.21 -13.07 4.12
C GLU A 4 -8.92 -12.71 2.81
N VAL A 5 -8.86 -13.63 1.85
CA VAL A 5 -9.63 -13.60 0.61
C VAL A 5 -10.40 -14.90 0.52
N LYS A 6 -11.71 -14.87 0.73
CA LYS A 6 -12.53 -16.08 0.88
C LYS A 6 -12.58 -16.93 -0.38
N ASN A 7 -12.54 -16.26 -1.54
CA ASN A 7 -12.51 -16.95 -2.85
C ASN A 7 -11.09 -17.42 -3.26
N MET A 8 -10.05 -17.04 -2.51
CA MET A 8 -8.67 -17.42 -2.77
C MET A 8 -7.95 -17.80 -1.45
N PRO A 9 -8.42 -18.86 -0.76
CA PRO A 9 -7.89 -19.24 0.57
C PRO A 9 -6.41 -19.64 0.54
N GLU A 10 -5.88 -20.01 -0.63
CA GLU A 10 -4.47 -20.30 -0.86
C GLU A 10 -3.55 -19.10 -0.53
N LEU A 11 -4.04 -17.87 -0.63
CA LEU A 11 -3.25 -16.67 -0.31
C LEU A 11 -2.84 -16.61 1.17
N THR A 12 -3.61 -17.22 2.06
CA THR A 12 -3.35 -17.26 3.50
C THR A 12 -3.02 -18.65 4.02
N ALA A 13 -2.92 -19.65 3.13
CA ALA A 13 -2.58 -21.01 3.51
C ALA A 13 -1.17 -21.09 4.16
N PRO A 14 -0.99 -21.80 5.27
CA PRO A 14 0.30 -21.89 5.95
C PRO A 14 1.45 -22.39 5.06
N SER A 15 1.17 -23.24 4.08
CA SER A 15 2.14 -23.75 3.11
C SER A 15 2.71 -22.67 2.16
N THR A 16 2.01 -21.56 1.99
CA THR A 16 2.43 -20.45 1.14
C THR A 16 3.57 -19.65 1.77
N TYR A 17 3.61 -19.58 3.10
CA TYR A 17 4.60 -18.77 3.82
C TYR A 17 5.96 -19.45 3.91
N TRP A 18 7.02 -18.65 3.98
CA TRP A 18 8.32 -19.13 4.47
C TRP A 18 8.25 -19.34 5.98
N LYS A 19 8.94 -20.36 6.48
CA LYS A 19 8.93 -20.73 7.90
C LYS A 19 9.26 -19.58 8.86
N THR A 20 10.09 -18.65 8.41
CA THR A 20 10.52 -17.46 9.18
C THR A 20 9.50 -16.34 9.21
N ARG A 21 8.40 -16.46 8.47
CA ARG A 21 7.39 -15.39 8.28
C ARG A 21 6.05 -15.71 8.93
N GLN A 22 6.05 -16.39 10.05
CA GLN A 22 4.85 -16.70 10.83
C GLN A 22 3.72 -17.32 9.97
N PRO A 23 3.87 -18.58 9.52
CA PRO A 23 2.88 -19.25 8.69
C PRO A 23 1.46 -19.23 9.30
N GLY A 24 0.45 -18.97 8.50
CA GLY A 24 -0.94 -18.96 8.91
C GLY A 24 -1.37 -17.76 9.78
N LYS A 25 -0.51 -16.76 9.99
CA LYS A 25 -0.89 -15.50 10.64
C LYS A 25 -1.36 -14.52 9.57
N TYR A 26 -2.63 -14.16 9.60
CA TYR A 26 -3.27 -13.18 8.72
C TYR A 26 -4.43 -12.53 9.45
N TYR A 27 -4.95 -11.48 8.91
CA TYR A 27 -6.16 -10.80 9.39
C TYR A 27 -7.38 -11.32 8.63
N THR A 28 -8.43 -11.66 9.35
CA THR A 28 -9.74 -11.97 8.76
C THR A 28 -10.39 -10.68 8.26
N GLN A 29 -11.36 -10.82 7.36
CA GLN A 29 -12.13 -9.67 6.86
C GLN A 29 -12.89 -8.97 7.99
N ASP A 30 -13.41 -9.73 8.94
CA ASP A 30 -14.12 -9.19 10.09
C ASP A 30 -13.20 -8.40 11.02
N GLU A 31 -11.97 -8.89 11.27
CA GLU A 31 -10.96 -8.16 12.05
C GLU A 31 -10.57 -6.85 11.41
N LEU A 32 -10.34 -6.84 10.08
CA LEU A 32 -9.98 -5.61 9.36
C LEU A 32 -11.14 -4.60 9.33
N SER A 33 -12.35 -5.04 9.11
CA SER A 33 -13.53 -4.17 9.16
C SER A 33 -13.75 -3.59 10.56
N ALA A 34 -13.54 -4.40 11.61
CA ALA A 34 -13.63 -3.93 12.99
C ALA A 34 -12.51 -2.93 13.32
N LEU A 35 -11.30 -3.16 12.82
CA LEU A 35 -10.17 -2.23 12.97
C LEU A 35 -10.48 -0.88 12.31
N ASP A 36 -11.00 -0.88 11.08
CA ASP A 36 -11.36 0.35 10.37
C ASP A 36 -12.41 1.16 11.14
N VAL A 37 -13.44 0.47 11.68
CA VAL A 37 -14.45 1.11 12.54
C VAL A 37 -13.83 1.66 13.81
N TYR A 38 -12.97 0.90 14.50
CA TYR A 38 -12.32 1.33 15.72
C TYR A 38 -11.44 2.57 15.49
N CYS A 39 -10.59 2.55 14.47
CA CYS A 39 -9.76 3.69 14.11
C CYS A 39 -10.58 4.94 13.81
N SER A 40 -11.74 4.79 13.15
CA SER A 40 -12.64 5.90 12.89
C SER A 40 -13.13 6.58 14.18
N THR A 41 -13.33 5.84 15.27
CA THR A 41 -13.72 6.42 16.58
C THR A 41 -12.62 7.29 17.21
N LEU A 42 -11.39 7.09 16.77
CA LEU A 42 -10.20 7.83 17.20
C LEU A 42 -9.80 8.94 16.22
N ASN A 43 -10.63 9.26 15.23
CA ASN A 43 -10.32 10.16 14.13
C ASN A 43 -9.07 9.71 13.31
N MET A 44 -8.80 8.42 13.27
CA MET A 44 -7.72 7.83 12.49
C MET A 44 -8.30 7.23 11.21
N ARG A 45 -7.59 7.42 10.11
CA ARG A 45 -7.93 6.82 8.81
C ARG A 45 -7.08 5.58 8.60
N VAL A 46 -7.69 4.51 8.10
CA VAL A 46 -6.97 3.29 7.71
C VAL A 46 -6.88 3.25 6.18
N VAL A 47 -5.71 3.56 5.65
CA VAL A 47 -5.40 3.41 4.23
C VAL A 47 -4.77 2.03 4.02
N PRO A 48 -5.48 1.08 3.39
CA PRO A 48 -4.92 -0.24 3.16
C PRO A 48 -3.87 -0.19 2.05
N GLU A 49 -2.86 -1.07 2.17
CA GLU A 49 -1.87 -1.27 1.14
C GLU A 49 -1.88 -2.72 0.64
N VAL A 50 -1.93 -2.86 -0.68
CA VAL A 50 -1.57 -4.09 -1.38
C VAL A 50 -0.51 -3.73 -2.39
N ASP A 51 0.74 -3.98 -2.02
CA ASP A 51 1.90 -3.63 -2.85
C ASP A 51 1.95 -4.47 -4.13
N MET A 52 2.07 -3.76 -5.25
CA MET A 52 2.04 -4.36 -6.58
C MET A 52 2.84 -3.52 -7.60
N PRO A 53 3.48 -4.16 -8.59
CA PRO A 53 3.69 -5.60 -8.70
C PRO A 53 4.86 -6.10 -7.86
N GLY A 54 5.57 -5.22 -7.16
CA GLY A 54 6.63 -5.54 -6.23
C GLY A 54 6.14 -6.28 -5.00
N HIS A 55 7.07 -6.81 -4.21
CA HIS A 55 6.83 -7.48 -2.93
C HIS A 55 5.73 -8.56 -2.94
N SER A 56 5.37 -9.06 -4.13
CA SER A 56 4.24 -9.95 -4.40
C SER A 56 4.58 -11.44 -4.44
N ALA A 57 5.80 -11.83 -4.05
CA ALA A 57 6.26 -13.22 -4.16
C ALA A 57 5.36 -14.25 -3.47
N TYR A 58 4.63 -13.87 -2.43
CA TYR A 58 3.64 -14.74 -1.79
C TYR A 58 2.39 -14.95 -2.64
N PHE A 59 1.95 -13.93 -3.37
CA PHE A 59 0.84 -14.05 -4.30
C PHE A 59 1.18 -15.04 -5.42
N GLU A 60 2.33 -14.86 -6.04
CA GLU A 60 2.81 -15.77 -7.10
C GLU A 60 2.99 -17.19 -6.58
N LYS A 61 3.54 -17.35 -5.37
CA LYS A 61 3.70 -18.68 -4.76
C LYS A 61 2.37 -19.37 -4.45
N ALA A 62 1.34 -18.61 -4.05
CA ALA A 62 0.04 -19.13 -3.71
C ALA A 62 -0.77 -19.54 -4.95
N THR A 63 -0.78 -18.69 -5.95
CA THR A 63 -1.62 -18.83 -7.15
C THR A 63 -0.92 -19.57 -8.30
N GLY A 64 0.40 -19.61 -8.30
CA GLY A 64 1.21 -20.07 -9.43
C GLY A 64 1.23 -19.10 -10.61
N LEU A 65 0.66 -17.91 -10.46
CA LEU A 65 0.55 -16.90 -11.50
C LEU A 65 1.57 -15.78 -11.28
N LYS A 66 2.28 -15.40 -12.32
CA LYS A 66 3.10 -14.18 -12.30
C LYS A 66 2.18 -12.95 -12.31
N LEU A 67 2.41 -12.03 -11.40
CA LEU A 67 1.52 -10.89 -11.24
C LEU A 67 1.47 -9.99 -12.49
N GLN A 68 2.63 -9.77 -13.12
CA GLN A 68 2.74 -8.99 -14.35
C GLN A 68 2.41 -9.82 -15.61
N THR A 69 1.26 -10.48 -15.59
CA THR A 69 0.63 -11.13 -16.73
C THR A 69 -0.87 -10.82 -16.74
N PRO A 70 -1.57 -10.93 -17.86
CA PRO A 70 -3.02 -10.71 -17.88
C PRO A 70 -3.78 -11.58 -16.86
N GLU A 71 -3.41 -12.84 -16.74
CA GLU A 71 -4.03 -13.81 -15.82
C GLU A 71 -3.73 -13.46 -14.35
N GLY A 72 -2.48 -13.06 -14.05
CA GLY A 72 -2.07 -12.63 -12.71
C GLY A 72 -2.77 -11.35 -12.29
N MET A 73 -2.88 -10.39 -13.19
CA MET A 73 -3.60 -9.13 -12.96
C MET A 73 -5.10 -9.39 -12.73
N GLU A 74 -5.74 -10.24 -13.52
CA GLU A 74 -7.14 -10.63 -13.31
C GLU A 74 -7.34 -11.32 -11.95
N ALA A 75 -6.45 -12.23 -11.58
CA ALA A 75 -6.51 -12.90 -10.27
C ALA A 75 -6.33 -11.91 -9.12
N LEU A 76 -5.42 -10.94 -9.25
CA LEU A 76 -5.26 -9.87 -8.25
C LEU A 76 -6.51 -9.00 -8.15
N GLN A 77 -7.12 -8.62 -9.26
CA GLN A 77 -8.37 -7.86 -9.27
C GLN A 77 -9.49 -8.60 -8.54
N LYS A 78 -9.63 -9.92 -8.72
CA LYS A 78 -10.59 -10.75 -7.98
C LYS A 78 -10.31 -10.76 -6.47
N ALA A 79 -9.05 -10.80 -6.06
CA ALA A 79 -8.70 -10.68 -4.64
C ALA A 79 -9.05 -9.29 -4.09
N LEU A 80 -8.78 -8.24 -4.85
CA LEU A 80 -9.09 -6.86 -4.48
C LEU A 80 -10.59 -6.56 -4.42
N ASP A 81 -11.42 -7.28 -5.16
CA ASP A 81 -12.88 -7.19 -5.05
C ASP A 81 -13.40 -7.50 -3.65
N GLU A 82 -12.69 -8.37 -2.91
CA GLU A 82 -13.01 -8.67 -1.53
C GLU A 82 -12.32 -7.72 -0.52
N VAL A 83 -11.13 -7.23 -0.85
CA VAL A 83 -10.31 -6.43 0.07
C VAL A 83 -10.76 -4.97 0.11
N ILE A 84 -11.00 -4.36 -1.05
CA ILE A 84 -11.32 -2.93 -1.15
C ILE A 84 -12.54 -2.53 -0.30
N PRO A 85 -13.65 -3.31 -0.29
CA PRO A 85 -14.84 -2.93 0.48
C PRO A 85 -14.67 -2.98 2.00
N LEU A 86 -13.61 -3.62 2.52
CA LEU A 86 -13.36 -3.72 3.96
C LEU A 86 -13.00 -2.38 4.61
N PHE A 87 -12.55 -1.41 3.81
CA PHE A 87 -12.04 -0.14 4.26
C PHE A 87 -12.90 1.01 3.75
N LYS A 88 -13.24 1.94 4.64
CA LYS A 88 -14.08 3.10 4.32
C LYS A 88 -13.29 4.25 3.69
N ASP A 89 -11.99 4.30 3.94
CA ASP A 89 -11.16 5.38 3.39
C ASP A 89 -11.27 5.47 1.88
N SER A 90 -11.23 6.68 1.35
CA SER A 90 -11.23 6.93 -0.08
C SER A 90 -9.89 6.61 -0.75
N LEU A 91 -8.81 6.47 0.02
CA LEU A 91 -7.48 6.15 -0.49
C LEU A 91 -7.22 4.64 -0.44
N PHE A 92 -6.50 4.14 -1.43
CA PHE A 92 -6.00 2.77 -1.50
C PHE A 92 -4.56 2.77 -2.03
N HIS A 93 -3.64 2.22 -1.24
CA HIS A 93 -2.22 2.21 -1.58
C HIS A 93 -1.88 0.95 -2.39
N ILE A 94 -1.21 1.14 -3.52
CA ILE A 94 -0.86 0.06 -4.45
C ILE A 94 0.65 -0.16 -4.63
N GLY A 95 1.47 0.39 -3.74
CA GLY A 95 2.92 0.18 -3.75
C GLY A 95 3.61 0.86 -4.93
N SER A 96 4.31 0.08 -5.74
CA SER A 96 5.01 0.45 -6.99
C SER A 96 6.48 0.86 -6.88
N ASP A 97 7.09 0.67 -5.72
CA ASP A 97 8.52 0.90 -5.53
C ASP A 97 9.35 -0.39 -5.69
N GLU A 98 10.66 -0.23 -5.75
CA GLU A 98 11.67 -1.30 -5.71
C GLU A 98 11.42 -2.46 -6.69
N VAL A 99 10.76 -2.23 -7.82
CA VAL A 99 10.37 -3.27 -8.76
C VAL A 99 10.68 -2.89 -10.20
N ARG A 100 11.01 -3.91 -11.00
CA ARG A 100 11.09 -3.77 -12.45
C ARG A 100 9.73 -4.06 -13.07
N PHE A 101 9.28 -3.15 -13.91
CA PHE A 101 8.08 -3.36 -14.70
C PHE A 101 8.39 -4.17 -15.96
N GLU A 102 7.73 -5.31 -16.10
CA GLU A 102 7.82 -6.21 -17.26
C GLU A 102 6.59 -6.09 -18.17
N MET A 103 5.51 -5.48 -17.65
CA MET A 103 4.26 -5.20 -18.34
C MET A 103 3.93 -3.71 -18.24
N ASP A 104 4.08 -2.98 -19.34
CA ASP A 104 3.93 -1.51 -19.35
C ASP A 104 2.52 -1.05 -18.93
N ASP A 105 1.50 -1.83 -19.27
CA ASP A 105 0.11 -1.50 -18.96
C ASP A 105 -0.32 -1.91 -17.54
N PHE A 106 0.53 -2.58 -16.75
CA PHE A 106 0.15 -3.07 -15.43
C PHE A 106 -0.35 -1.94 -14.52
N MET A 107 0.47 -0.93 -14.29
CA MET A 107 0.08 0.18 -13.41
C MET A 107 -1.08 1.01 -13.97
N PRO A 108 -1.12 1.39 -15.25
CA PRO A 108 -2.28 2.07 -15.83
C PRO A 108 -3.61 1.32 -15.61
N GLU A 109 -3.63 0.01 -15.87
CA GLU A 109 -4.85 -0.79 -15.72
C GLU A 109 -5.22 -0.99 -14.24
N MET A 110 -4.26 -1.19 -13.35
CA MET A 110 -4.54 -1.29 -11.91
C MET A 110 -5.06 0.01 -11.32
N ILE A 111 -4.49 1.16 -11.69
CA ILE A 111 -4.98 2.48 -11.27
C ILE A 111 -6.43 2.68 -11.74
N LYS A 112 -6.71 2.38 -12.99
CA LYS A 112 -8.06 2.46 -13.54
C LYS A 112 -9.03 1.53 -12.81
N TYR A 113 -8.60 0.30 -12.51
CA TYR A 113 -9.38 -0.66 -11.76
C TYR A 113 -9.72 -0.16 -10.34
N ILE A 114 -8.73 0.30 -9.57
CA ILE A 114 -8.94 0.85 -8.21
C ILE A 114 -9.92 2.02 -8.24
N ARG A 115 -9.77 2.93 -9.21
CA ARG A 115 -10.71 4.05 -9.39
C ARG A 115 -12.12 3.60 -9.77
N SER A 116 -12.25 2.53 -10.54
CA SER A 116 -13.58 1.96 -10.84
C SER A 116 -14.32 1.44 -9.61
N LYS A 117 -13.57 1.16 -8.53
CA LYS A 117 -14.12 0.78 -7.21
C LYS A 117 -14.39 1.98 -6.29
N GLY A 118 -14.27 3.21 -6.80
CA GLY A 118 -14.53 4.44 -6.05
C GLY A 118 -13.41 4.85 -5.10
N LYS A 119 -12.19 4.33 -5.31
CA LYS A 119 -11.01 4.70 -4.51
C LYS A 119 -10.05 5.57 -5.31
N GLU A 120 -9.35 6.47 -4.63
CA GLU A 120 -8.19 7.15 -5.18
C GLU A 120 -6.90 6.40 -4.82
N VAL A 121 -5.93 6.51 -5.72
CA VAL A 121 -4.70 5.70 -5.64
C VAL A 121 -3.62 6.45 -4.89
N VAL A 122 -2.94 5.72 -3.99
CA VAL A 122 -1.66 6.11 -3.38
C VAL A 122 -0.56 5.20 -3.91
N THR A 123 0.60 5.77 -4.21
CA THR A 123 1.79 5.02 -4.63
C THR A 123 3.01 5.48 -3.85
N TRP A 124 3.99 4.60 -3.68
CA TRP A 124 5.27 4.97 -3.08
C TRP A 124 6.04 5.99 -3.93
N TYR A 125 6.81 6.84 -3.24
CA TYR A 125 7.82 7.70 -3.83
C TYR A 125 9.11 7.64 -3.00
N PRO A 126 10.27 7.32 -3.58
CA PRO A 126 10.47 6.99 -5.00
C PRO A 126 9.77 5.70 -5.42
N GLY A 127 9.19 5.70 -6.61
CA GLY A 127 8.45 4.59 -7.20
C GLY A 127 7.83 5.00 -8.53
N TYR A 128 7.35 4.04 -9.30
CA TYR A 128 6.73 4.31 -10.58
C TYR A 128 5.23 4.60 -10.43
N SER A 129 4.79 5.73 -10.91
CA SER A 129 3.38 6.00 -11.09
C SER A 129 3.17 6.80 -12.38
N PRO A 130 2.45 6.23 -13.35
CA PRO A 130 2.17 6.92 -14.61
C PRO A 130 1.12 8.01 -14.45
N ASP A 131 0.41 8.03 -13.34
CA ASP A 131 -0.68 8.97 -13.08
C ASP A 131 -0.25 10.09 -12.15
N LYS A 132 -0.28 11.32 -12.67
CA LYS A 132 0.05 12.53 -11.90
C LYS A 132 -0.96 12.86 -10.81
N LYS A 133 -2.17 12.30 -10.87
CA LYS A 133 -3.22 12.51 -9.85
C LYS A 133 -3.10 11.55 -8.68
N ALA A 134 -2.32 10.47 -8.80
CA ALA A 134 -2.08 9.57 -7.69
C ALA A 134 -1.36 10.30 -6.55
N VAL A 135 -1.81 10.06 -5.32
CA VAL A 135 -1.13 10.59 -4.13
C VAL A 135 0.23 9.90 -4.01
N ARG A 136 1.26 10.66 -3.70
CA ARG A 136 2.62 10.15 -3.50
C ARG A 136 2.90 9.97 -2.03
N MET A 137 3.21 8.77 -1.58
CA MET A 137 3.66 8.50 -0.22
C MET A 137 5.19 8.41 -0.21
N CYS A 138 5.82 9.40 0.45
CA CYS A 138 7.27 9.57 0.45
C CYS A 138 7.89 8.81 1.61
N TRP A 139 8.79 7.86 1.34
CA TRP A 139 9.39 7.02 2.36
C TRP A 139 10.90 7.25 2.56
N GLY A 140 11.54 7.92 1.62
CA GLY A 140 12.97 8.24 1.69
C GLY A 140 13.26 9.61 2.30
N GLU A 141 14.46 9.81 2.83
CA GLU A 141 14.91 11.10 3.37
C GLU A 141 14.82 12.20 2.29
N ASN A 142 14.18 13.32 2.64
CA ASN A 142 14.00 14.49 1.79
C ASN A 142 13.22 14.24 0.48
N GLU A 143 12.57 13.10 0.32
CA GLU A 143 11.87 12.77 -0.93
C GLU A 143 10.67 13.68 -1.17
N ALA A 144 9.94 14.08 -0.12
CA ALA A 144 8.85 15.04 -0.25
C ALA A 144 9.30 16.39 -0.83
N GLY A 145 10.53 16.82 -0.48
CA GLY A 145 11.15 18.02 -1.05
C GLY A 145 11.56 17.89 -2.51
N HIS A 146 11.68 16.66 -3.01
CA HIS A 146 12.08 16.36 -4.39
C HIS A 146 10.92 16.11 -5.34
N ILE A 147 9.66 16.13 -4.86
CA ILE A 147 8.50 16.01 -5.75
C ILE A 147 8.50 17.21 -6.70
N LEU A 148 8.84 16.93 -7.96
CA LEU A 148 8.98 17.95 -9.00
C LEU A 148 7.62 18.52 -9.43
N ASP A 149 6.56 17.74 -9.32
CA ASP A 149 5.20 18.17 -9.65
C ASP A 149 4.53 18.75 -8.40
N LYS A 150 4.60 20.06 -8.27
CA LYS A 150 3.99 20.81 -7.15
C LYS A 150 2.46 20.70 -7.10
N SER A 151 1.82 20.17 -8.13
CA SER A 151 0.38 19.89 -8.14
C SER A 151 0.02 18.51 -7.58
N ALA A 152 0.99 17.62 -7.42
CA ALA A 152 0.76 16.30 -6.87
C ALA A 152 0.48 16.37 -5.36
N GLN A 153 -0.54 15.66 -4.92
CA GLN A 153 -0.77 15.43 -3.50
C GLN A 153 0.27 14.42 -2.98
N TYR A 154 0.70 14.60 -1.73
CA TYR A 154 1.65 13.67 -1.13
C TYR A 154 1.44 13.51 0.38
N ILE A 155 1.95 12.40 0.89
CA ILE A 155 2.03 12.06 2.32
C ILE A 155 3.51 11.85 2.63
N ASP A 156 4.03 12.50 3.64
CA ASP A 156 5.37 12.26 4.13
C ASP A 156 5.34 11.17 5.21
N SER A 157 5.85 9.99 4.89
CA SER A 157 5.93 8.86 5.81
C SER A 157 7.36 8.58 6.31
N ASN A 158 8.32 9.43 5.91
CA ASN A 158 9.70 9.26 6.35
C ASN A 158 9.80 9.37 7.87
N GLY A 159 10.47 8.42 8.51
CA GLY A 159 10.67 8.42 9.95
C GLY A 159 9.45 8.01 10.79
N PHE A 160 8.30 7.71 10.18
CA PHE A 160 7.06 7.31 10.88
C PHE A 160 6.77 5.82 10.82
N TYR A 161 7.75 5.01 10.44
CA TYR A 161 7.60 3.56 10.45
C TYR A 161 7.45 3.01 11.88
N MET A 162 6.43 2.20 12.11
CA MET A 162 6.11 1.62 13.43
C MET A 162 6.68 0.21 13.62
N ASP A 163 7.43 -0.30 12.65
CA ASP A 163 8.00 -1.65 12.63
C ASP A 163 9.50 -1.69 12.95
N TYR A 164 10.06 -0.60 13.47
CA TYR A 164 11.45 -0.56 13.89
C TYR A 164 11.76 -1.59 14.97
N MET A 165 12.83 -2.34 14.77
CA MET A 165 13.29 -3.32 15.77
C MET A 165 13.83 -2.66 17.03
N ASP A 166 14.32 -1.43 16.94
CA ASP A 166 14.69 -0.59 18.06
C ASP A 166 13.56 0.40 18.38
N SER A 167 12.72 0.03 19.33
CA SER A 167 11.58 0.85 19.76
C SER A 167 12.00 2.20 20.37
N GLN A 168 13.17 2.28 21.00
CA GLN A 168 13.67 3.52 21.58
C GLN A 168 14.16 4.48 20.49
N GLY A 169 14.95 3.96 19.55
CA GLY A 169 15.42 4.73 18.39
C GLY A 169 14.25 5.21 17.53
N GLY A 170 13.28 4.35 17.25
CA GLY A 170 12.06 4.71 16.52
C GLY A 170 11.24 5.78 17.21
N LEU A 171 11.06 5.70 18.53
CA LEU A 171 10.35 6.73 19.31
C LEU A 171 11.06 8.09 19.26
N LEU A 172 12.38 8.11 19.43
CA LEU A 172 13.17 9.34 19.36
C LEU A 172 13.11 9.94 17.95
N GLN A 173 13.24 9.11 16.92
CA GLN A 173 13.14 9.56 15.53
C GLN A 173 11.78 10.19 15.27
N THR A 174 10.69 9.52 15.64
CA THR A 174 9.33 10.05 15.49
C THR A 174 9.11 11.34 16.27
N PHE A 175 9.68 11.45 17.46
CA PHE A 175 9.55 12.66 18.30
C PHE A 175 10.25 13.87 17.68
N PHE A 176 11.44 13.68 17.08
CA PHE A 176 12.21 14.77 16.47
C PHE A 176 11.87 14.99 14.99
N GLN A 177 11.18 14.04 14.36
CA GLN A 177 10.71 14.21 13.00
C GLN A 177 9.66 15.31 12.96
N GLN A 178 9.88 16.28 12.09
CA GLN A 178 8.84 17.24 11.78
C GLN A 178 8.08 16.73 10.55
N PRO A 179 6.79 16.37 10.70
CA PRO A 179 6.00 15.97 9.56
C PRO A 179 6.00 17.09 8.54
N CYS A 180 6.19 16.72 7.28
CA CYS A 180 6.13 17.67 6.18
C CYS A 180 7.11 18.84 6.34
N GLU A 181 8.40 18.57 6.53
CA GLU A 181 9.46 19.56 6.25
C GLU A 181 9.43 19.92 4.76
N VAL A 182 8.27 20.43 4.37
CA VAL A 182 8.02 20.81 3.00
C VAL A 182 8.59 22.19 2.82
N PRO A 183 9.30 22.45 1.73
CA PRO A 183 9.63 23.82 1.35
C PRO A 183 8.36 24.67 1.40
N ALA A 184 8.43 25.78 2.11
CA ALA A 184 7.31 26.71 2.24
C ALA A 184 6.62 26.92 0.89
N GLY A 185 5.33 26.65 0.80
CA GLY A 185 4.51 26.84 -0.40
C GLY A 185 4.04 25.53 -1.08
N ASN A 186 4.19 24.36 -0.49
CA ASN A 186 3.50 23.18 -1.00
C ASN A 186 2.21 22.90 -0.19
N GLU A 187 1.10 23.42 -0.68
CA GLU A 187 -0.22 23.29 -0.05
C GLU A 187 -0.85 21.89 -0.27
N ASN A 188 -0.16 20.97 -0.94
CA ASN A 188 -0.69 19.67 -1.34
C ASN A 188 -0.27 18.53 -0.40
N ALA A 189 0.33 18.83 0.74
CA ALA A 189 0.63 17.86 1.78
C ALA A 189 -0.67 17.38 2.45
N LEU A 190 -0.86 16.09 2.54
CA LEU A 190 -2.00 15.46 3.21
C LEU A 190 -1.66 14.96 4.63
N GLY A 191 -0.41 14.98 5.00
CA GLY A 191 0.12 14.51 6.28
C GLY A 191 1.59 14.20 6.21
#